data_f9f84f607d68a952ffca1e70e46c716c
#
_entry.id   f9f84f607d68a952ffca1e70e46c716c
#
_cell.length_a   1.000
_cell.length_b   1.000
_cell.length_c   1.000
_cell.angle_alpha   90.00
_cell.angle_beta   90.00
_cell.angle_gamma   90.00
#
_symmetry.space_group_name_H-M   'P 1'
#
loop_
_entity.id
_entity.type
_entity.pdbx_description
1 polymer ?
#
loop_
_entity_poly.entity_id
_entity_poly.type
_entity_poly.pdbx_seq_one_letter_code
_entity_poly.pdbx_strand_id
1 'polypeptide(L)'
;ILQQILAGGLSKMMEAGCVVIGGHSVRDPEIKFGYAVTGMIDPQKVWANANAQVLDSLILTKGLGTGVISTAIKRGEAKQAWIDAATKSMTTLNARAAEVAASGKFTVHAATDVTGFGLIGHAREMAAGSGVSLRIDSAKVPLLEGAMDCVRAGFIPGGLKNNREFAECLVGYEANVPEEIRTILFDPQTAGGLLLSVARSDADSLVTALNNVGVPAVEIGEVLPQGKPLIRVV
;
A
#
# COMPACT_ATOMS: atom_id res chain seq x y z
N ILE A 1 24.58 14.18 -6.16
CA ILE A 1 23.64 13.15 -5.70
C ILE A 1 22.96 13.59 -4.40
N LEU A 2 23.68 13.78 -3.26
CA LEU A 2 23.07 14.13 -1.96
C LEU A 2 22.19 15.40 -2.04
N GLN A 3 22.69 16.45 -2.69
CA GLN A 3 21.92 17.70 -2.87
C GLN A 3 20.60 17.45 -3.61
N GLN A 4 20.59 16.59 -4.64
CA GLN A 4 19.39 16.26 -5.40
C GLN A 4 18.39 15.45 -4.56
N ILE A 5 18.89 14.52 -3.73
CA ILE A 5 18.05 13.75 -2.80
C ILE A 5 17.39 14.69 -1.79
N LEU A 6 18.17 15.59 -1.18
CA LEU A 6 17.66 16.57 -0.22
C LEU A 6 16.64 17.53 -0.86
N ALA A 7 16.91 18.00 -2.08
CA ALA A 7 16.00 18.89 -2.82
C ALA A 7 14.67 18.17 -3.17
N GLY A 8 14.74 16.91 -3.63
CA GLY A 8 13.56 16.10 -3.91
C GLY A 8 12.73 15.83 -2.65
N GLY A 9 13.39 15.47 -1.55
CA GLY A 9 12.75 15.28 -0.27
C GLY A 9 12.09 16.57 0.25
N LEU A 10 12.80 17.69 0.22
CA LEU A 10 12.25 19.00 0.63
C LEU A 10 11.01 19.37 -0.19
N SER A 11 11.05 19.15 -1.51
CA SER A 11 9.90 19.40 -2.39
C SER A 11 8.66 18.61 -1.93
N LYS A 12 8.82 17.34 -1.54
CA LYS A 12 7.71 16.53 -1.03
C LYS A 12 7.24 16.94 0.37
N MET A 13 8.15 17.37 1.24
CA MET A 13 7.76 17.93 2.54
C MET A 13 6.93 19.21 2.38
N MET A 14 7.33 20.11 1.47
CA MET A 14 6.57 21.31 1.17
C MET A 14 5.18 20.99 0.58
N GLU A 15 5.09 20.03 -0.34
CA GLU A 15 3.81 19.54 -0.90
C GLU A 15 2.89 18.98 0.20
N ALA A 16 3.48 18.30 1.20
CA ALA A 16 2.76 17.77 2.36
C ALA A 16 2.41 18.81 3.43
N GLY A 17 2.78 20.08 3.24
CA GLY A 17 2.62 21.13 4.25
C GLY A 17 3.52 20.94 5.48
N CYS A 18 4.57 20.14 5.36
CA CYS A 18 5.51 19.86 6.45
C CYS A 18 6.73 20.77 6.37
N VAL A 19 7.24 21.18 7.54
CA VAL A 19 8.46 21.98 7.68
C VAL A 19 9.59 21.07 8.12
N VAL A 20 10.71 21.14 7.41
CA VAL A 20 11.94 20.48 7.86
C VAL A 20 12.62 21.35 8.91
N ILE A 21 12.64 20.90 10.15
CA ILE A 21 13.14 21.68 11.30
C ILE A 21 14.59 21.36 11.67
N GLY A 22 15.14 20.28 11.12
CA GLY A 22 16.51 19.87 11.40
C GLY A 22 16.81 18.51 10.84
N GLY A 23 18.00 18.03 11.14
CA GLY A 23 18.45 16.72 10.72
C GLY A 23 19.91 16.50 11.08
N HIS A 24 20.38 15.29 10.83
CA HIS A 24 21.78 14.91 11.06
C HIS A 24 22.27 14.11 9.86
N SER A 25 23.56 14.22 9.58
CA SER A 25 24.22 13.42 8.55
C SER A 25 25.18 12.43 9.18
N VAL A 26 25.25 11.24 8.61
CA VAL A 26 26.18 10.19 9.00
C VAL A 26 27.11 9.86 7.84
N ARG A 27 28.33 9.43 8.14
CA ARG A 27 29.24 8.91 7.15
C ARG A 27 29.02 7.41 7.03
N ASP A 28 28.60 6.97 5.85
CA ASP A 28 28.29 5.57 5.58
C ASP A 28 28.74 5.22 4.15
N PRO A 29 29.23 4.02 3.87
CA PRO A 29 29.58 3.59 2.52
C PRO A 29 28.37 3.50 1.57
N GLU A 30 27.16 3.32 2.12
CA GLU A 30 25.92 3.31 1.37
C GLU A 30 25.14 4.61 1.54
N ILE A 31 24.40 5.01 0.51
CA ILE A 31 23.50 6.17 0.59
C ILE A 31 22.32 5.79 1.47
N LYS A 32 22.16 6.47 2.60
CA LYS A 32 21.02 6.37 3.50
C LYS A 32 20.33 7.73 3.61
N PHE A 33 19.02 7.75 3.45
CA PHE A 33 18.22 8.96 3.57
C PHE A 33 16.82 8.62 4.04
N GLY A 34 16.25 9.46 4.90
CA GLY A 34 14.88 9.33 5.38
C GLY A 34 14.46 10.52 6.23
N TYR A 35 13.17 10.62 6.52
CA TYR A 35 12.62 11.61 7.43
C TYR A 35 12.03 10.93 8.66
N ALA A 36 12.23 11.53 9.84
CA ALA A 36 11.41 11.29 11.00
C ALA A 36 10.32 12.37 11.02
N VAL A 37 9.06 11.97 10.87
CA VAL A 37 7.93 12.89 10.81
C VAL A 37 7.16 12.84 12.11
N THR A 38 6.91 14.04 12.69
CA THR A 38 6.07 14.20 13.89
C THR A 38 4.90 15.10 13.54
N GLY A 39 3.72 14.72 13.96
CA GLY A 39 2.50 15.49 13.76
C GLY A 39 1.55 15.37 14.94
N MET A 40 0.48 16.13 14.91
CA MET A 40 -0.61 16.08 15.88
C MET A 40 -1.91 15.70 15.18
N ILE A 41 -2.71 14.88 15.83
CA ILE A 41 -4.03 14.48 15.35
C ILE A 41 -5.03 14.55 16.50
N ASP A 42 -6.26 14.91 16.19
CA ASP A 42 -7.39 14.80 17.10
C ASP A 42 -7.63 13.31 17.40
N PRO A 43 -7.57 12.86 18.67
CA PRO A 43 -7.80 11.47 19.03
C PRO A 43 -9.12 10.88 18.53
N GLN A 44 -10.15 11.71 18.32
CA GLN A 44 -11.44 11.28 17.77
C GLN A 44 -11.44 11.07 16.26
N LYS A 45 -10.39 11.50 15.55
CA LYS A 45 -10.24 11.40 14.09
C LYS A 45 -9.19 10.38 13.66
N VAL A 46 -8.63 9.62 14.60
CA VAL A 46 -7.64 8.59 14.30
C VAL A 46 -8.32 7.39 13.66
N TRP A 47 -7.88 7.01 12.49
CA TRP A 47 -8.15 5.69 11.94
C TRP A 47 -7.05 4.73 12.37
N ALA A 48 -7.40 3.75 13.22
CA ALA A 48 -6.48 2.68 13.54
C ALA A 48 -6.45 1.65 12.39
N ASN A 49 -5.40 0.84 12.34
CA ASN A 49 -5.37 -0.35 11.50
C ASN A 49 -6.17 -1.52 12.09
N ALA A 50 -6.88 -1.29 13.17
CA ALA A 50 -7.87 -2.15 13.83
C ALA A 50 -9.24 -1.44 13.78
N ASN A 51 -10.32 -2.14 14.06
CA ASN A 51 -11.74 -1.70 13.99
C ASN A 51 -12.44 -1.91 12.64
N ALA A 52 -11.86 -2.66 11.70
CA ALA A 52 -12.58 -3.11 10.53
C ALA A 52 -13.82 -3.91 10.97
N GLN A 53 -14.95 -3.68 10.32
CA GLN A 53 -16.23 -4.29 10.66
C GLN A 53 -16.65 -5.32 9.60
N VAL A 54 -17.31 -6.38 10.04
CA VAL A 54 -17.89 -7.37 9.14
C VAL A 54 -18.83 -6.70 8.15
N LEU A 55 -18.75 -7.08 6.88
CA LEU A 55 -19.44 -6.49 5.72
C LEU A 55 -18.82 -5.18 5.20
N ASP A 56 -17.76 -4.65 5.79
CA ASP A 56 -17.04 -3.54 5.16
C ASP A 56 -16.46 -3.95 3.80
N SER A 57 -16.37 -2.99 2.91
CA SER A 57 -15.61 -3.10 1.67
C SER A 57 -14.15 -2.69 1.92
N LEU A 58 -13.21 -3.39 1.27
CA LEU A 58 -11.80 -3.08 1.28
C LEU A 58 -11.43 -2.29 0.02
N ILE A 59 -10.91 -1.06 0.21
CA ILE A 59 -10.53 -0.17 -0.89
C ILE A 59 -9.02 0.04 -0.86
N LEU A 60 -8.35 -0.12 -2.02
CA LEU A 60 -6.93 0.15 -2.20
C LEU A 60 -6.73 1.37 -3.12
N THR A 61 -5.85 2.30 -2.76
CA THR A 61 -5.72 3.60 -3.43
C THR A 61 -4.50 3.75 -4.34
N LYS A 62 -3.63 2.75 -4.43
CA LYS A 62 -2.50 2.68 -5.40
C LYS A 62 -2.24 1.24 -5.82
N GLY A 63 -1.68 1.07 -7.01
CA GLY A 63 -1.24 -0.23 -7.50
C GLY A 63 -0.01 -0.77 -6.77
N LEU A 64 0.13 -2.10 -6.76
CA LEU A 64 1.29 -2.82 -6.24
C LEU A 64 2.37 -2.99 -7.29
N GLY A 65 3.62 -3.18 -6.86
CA GLY A 65 4.73 -3.54 -7.74
C GLY A 65 6.00 -2.70 -7.57
N THR A 66 6.05 -1.75 -6.63
CA THR A 66 7.24 -0.90 -6.44
C THR A 66 8.48 -1.70 -6.07
N GLY A 67 8.36 -2.79 -5.31
CA GLY A 67 9.49 -3.62 -4.88
C GLY A 67 10.10 -4.44 -6.02
N VAL A 68 9.26 -5.14 -6.80
CA VAL A 68 9.73 -5.92 -7.96
C VAL A 68 10.30 -5.03 -9.04
N ILE A 69 9.68 -3.85 -9.32
CA ILE A 69 10.20 -2.88 -10.29
C ILE A 69 11.54 -2.29 -9.80
N SER A 70 11.65 -1.93 -8.52
CA SER A 70 12.91 -1.45 -7.93
C SER A 70 14.03 -2.49 -8.04
N THR A 71 13.69 -3.78 -7.94
CA THR A 71 14.65 -4.88 -8.14
C THR A 71 15.10 -4.95 -9.60
N ALA A 72 14.18 -4.79 -10.56
CA ALA A 72 14.53 -4.72 -11.98
C ALA A 72 15.41 -3.49 -12.29
N ILE A 73 15.11 -2.33 -11.70
CA ILE A 73 15.96 -1.12 -11.82
C ILE A 73 17.37 -1.39 -11.30
N LYS A 74 17.50 -1.99 -10.11
CA LYS A 74 18.80 -2.33 -9.53
C LYS A 74 19.63 -3.28 -10.40
N ARG A 75 18.96 -4.15 -11.18
CA ARG A 75 19.61 -5.06 -12.13
C ARG A 75 19.91 -4.44 -13.49
N GLY A 76 19.43 -3.23 -13.75
CA GLY A 76 19.59 -2.55 -15.05
C GLY A 76 18.67 -3.11 -16.16
N GLU A 77 17.59 -3.82 -15.78
CA GLU A 77 16.70 -4.51 -16.71
C GLU A 77 15.29 -3.89 -16.79
N ALA A 78 15.05 -2.81 -16.03
CA ALA A 78 13.75 -2.13 -16.03
C ALA A 78 13.56 -1.28 -17.31
N LYS A 79 12.38 -1.38 -17.93
CA LYS A 79 11.98 -0.47 -18.99
C LYS A 79 11.68 0.91 -18.44
N GLN A 80 11.89 1.97 -19.24
CA GLN A 80 11.66 3.34 -18.79
C GLN A 80 10.21 3.57 -18.30
N ALA A 81 9.22 3.03 -19.00
CA ALA A 81 7.82 3.12 -18.61
C ALA A 81 7.54 2.55 -17.18
N TRP A 82 8.22 1.45 -16.83
CA TRP A 82 8.09 0.86 -15.48
C TRP A 82 8.72 1.76 -14.41
N ILE A 83 9.89 2.34 -14.73
CA ILE A 83 10.58 3.29 -13.84
C ILE A 83 9.68 4.50 -13.60
N ASP A 84 9.08 5.05 -14.65
CA ASP A 84 8.21 6.22 -14.59
C ASP A 84 6.93 5.92 -13.78
N ALA A 85 6.30 4.75 -14.01
CA ALA A 85 5.12 4.31 -13.26
C ALA A 85 5.41 4.14 -11.76
N ALA A 86 6.51 3.46 -11.41
CA ALA A 86 6.91 3.26 -10.02
C ALA A 86 7.29 4.60 -9.36
N THR A 87 8.07 5.45 -10.03
CA THR A 87 8.46 6.76 -9.53
C THR A 87 7.24 7.65 -9.30
N LYS A 88 6.30 7.69 -10.24
CA LYS A 88 5.05 8.43 -10.09
C LYS A 88 4.25 7.95 -8.89
N SER A 89 4.09 6.64 -8.72
CA SER A 89 3.39 6.06 -7.58
C SER A 89 4.06 6.44 -6.25
N MET A 90 5.39 6.24 -6.14
CA MET A 90 6.16 6.53 -4.92
C MET A 90 6.17 8.02 -4.56
N THR A 91 6.20 8.92 -5.55
CA THR A 91 6.22 10.37 -5.33
C THR A 91 4.85 10.99 -5.16
N THR A 92 3.77 10.26 -5.41
CA THR A 92 2.40 10.73 -5.15
C THR A 92 2.06 10.58 -3.67
N LEU A 93 1.72 11.69 -2.99
CA LEU A 93 1.31 11.65 -1.59
C LEU A 93 -0.07 11.00 -1.43
N ASN A 94 -0.30 10.37 -0.28
CA ASN A 94 -1.61 9.83 0.10
C ASN A 94 -2.57 10.93 0.63
N ALA A 95 -2.15 12.20 0.66
CA ALA A 95 -2.90 13.32 1.21
C ALA A 95 -4.30 13.43 0.62
N ARG A 96 -4.45 13.44 -0.72
CA ARG A 96 -5.77 13.51 -1.37
C ARG A 96 -6.68 12.34 -1.02
N ALA A 97 -6.12 11.13 -0.93
CA ALA A 97 -6.91 9.97 -0.52
C ALA A 97 -7.41 10.12 0.91
N ALA A 98 -6.55 10.55 1.82
CA ALA A 98 -6.91 10.81 3.21
C ALA A 98 -7.92 11.95 3.36
N GLU A 99 -7.75 13.07 2.65
CA GLU A 99 -8.66 14.22 2.67
C GLU A 99 -10.08 13.85 2.20
N VAL A 100 -10.19 13.12 1.10
CA VAL A 100 -11.50 12.66 0.59
C VAL A 100 -12.15 11.71 1.58
N ALA A 101 -11.42 10.72 2.06
CA ALA A 101 -11.95 9.74 3.02
C ALA A 101 -12.35 10.40 4.35
N ALA A 102 -11.61 11.42 4.81
CA ALA A 102 -11.88 12.18 6.04
C ALA A 102 -12.90 13.31 5.89
N SER A 103 -13.54 13.47 4.73
CA SER A 103 -14.48 14.57 4.46
C SER A 103 -15.76 14.56 5.30
N GLY A 104 -15.97 13.52 6.11
CA GLY A 104 -17.19 13.31 6.91
C GLY A 104 -18.38 12.79 6.11
N LYS A 105 -18.19 12.49 4.83
CA LYS A 105 -19.24 11.93 3.95
C LYS A 105 -19.23 10.40 3.91
N PHE A 106 -18.20 9.78 4.42
CA PHE A 106 -17.96 8.35 4.33
C PHE A 106 -17.60 7.77 5.69
N THR A 107 -18.03 6.57 5.98
CA THR A 107 -17.75 5.85 7.21
C THR A 107 -16.56 4.93 6.99
N VAL A 108 -15.38 5.39 7.41
CA VAL A 108 -14.13 4.60 7.38
C VAL A 108 -13.89 4.04 8.78
N HIS A 109 -13.90 2.72 8.92
CA HIS A 109 -13.73 2.06 10.21
C HIS A 109 -12.26 1.77 10.53
N ALA A 110 -11.46 1.42 9.54
CA ALA A 110 -10.03 1.17 9.70
C ALA A 110 -9.23 1.62 8.47
N ALA A 111 -7.97 2.00 8.69
CA ALA A 111 -7.06 2.38 7.63
C ALA A 111 -5.61 2.00 7.97
N THR A 112 -4.84 1.63 6.96
CA THR A 112 -3.39 1.51 7.02
C THR A 112 -2.79 1.90 5.67
N ASP A 113 -1.54 2.34 5.65
CA ASP A 113 -0.77 2.43 4.43
C ASP A 113 -0.14 1.06 4.10
N VAL A 114 -0.06 0.75 2.81
CA VAL A 114 0.56 -0.50 2.35
C VAL A 114 2.01 -0.23 2.03
N THR A 115 2.92 -0.70 2.89
CA THR A 115 4.35 -0.45 2.77
C THR A 115 5.18 -1.72 2.79
N GLY A 116 6.22 -1.82 3.60
CA GLY A 116 7.23 -2.86 3.57
C GLY A 116 6.74 -4.30 3.73
N PHE A 117 5.60 -4.52 4.37
CA PHE A 117 5.03 -5.86 4.55
C PHE A 117 4.14 -6.35 3.40
N GLY A 118 3.97 -5.52 2.37
CA GLY A 118 3.09 -5.83 1.23
C GLY A 118 1.60 -5.80 1.59
N LEU A 119 0.75 -6.02 0.61
CA LEU A 119 -0.70 -6.00 0.83
C LEU A 119 -1.13 -7.05 1.86
N ILE A 120 -0.64 -8.28 1.74
CA ILE A 120 -1.01 -9.37 2.65
C ILE A 120 -0.56 -9.09 4.08
N GLY A 121 0.65 -8.55 4.29
CA GLY A 121 1.14 -8.24 5.62
C GLY A 121 0.29 -7.19 6.33
N HIS A 122 -0.04 -6.10 5.66
CA HIS A 122 -0.89 -5.04 6.23
C HIS A 122 -2.36 -5.46 6.35
N ALA A 123 -2.89 -6.24 5.40
CA ALA A 123 -4.22 -6.84 5.52
C ALA A 123 -4.31 -7.80 6.73
N ARG A 124 -3.24 -8.57 6.99
CA ARG A 124 -3.12 -9.42 8.18
C ARG A 124 -3.19 -8.62 9.48
N GLU A 125 -2.45 -7.50 9.55
CA GLU A 125 -2.49 -6.63 10.72
C GLU A 125 -3.90 -6.09 10.96
N MET A 126 -4.56 -5.60 9.92
CA MET A 126 -5.94 -5.12 9.99
C MET A 126 -6.90 -6.22 10.43
N ALA A 127 -6.84 -7.41 9.84
CA ALA A 127 -7.70 -8.53 10.18
C ALA A 127 -7.52 -8.98 11.63
N ALA A 128 -6.26 -9.19 12.05
CA ALA A 128 -5.93 -9.65 13.39
C ALA A 128 -6.29 -8.61 14.46
N GLY A 129 -5.96 -7.34 14.22
CA GLY A 129 -6.28 -6.24 15.13
C GLY A 129 -7.77 -5.99 15.29
N SER A 130 -8.56 -6.31 14.26
CA SER A 130 -10.02 -6.14 14.28
C SER A 130 -10.80 -7.39 14.71
N GLY A 131 -10.14 -8.55 14.87
CA GLY A 131 -10.82 -9.82 15.17
C GLY A 131 -11.73 -10.32 14.05
N VAL A 132 -11.34 -10.09 12.79
CA VAL A 132 -12.11 -10.45 11.58
C VAL A 132 -11.25 -11.25 10.61
N SER A 133 -11.84 -11.71 9.51
CA SER A 133 -11.15 -12.25 8.35
C SER A 133 -11.39 -11.36 7.14
N LEU A 134 -10.50 -11.44 6.14
CA LEU A 134 -10.62 -10.66 4.92
C LEU A 134 -10.73 -11.57 3.69
N ARG A 135 -11.55 -11.16 2.72
CA ARG A 135 -11.59 -11.71 1.38
C ARG A 135 -11.03 -10.69 0.40
N ILE A 136 -10.04 -11.09 -0.38
CA ILE A 136 -9.40 -10.24 -1.40
C ILE A 136 -9.67 -10.87 -2.77
N ASP A 137 -10.27 -10.10 -3.66
CA ASP A 137 -10.46 -10.42 -5.07
C ASP A 137 -9.17 -10.06 -5.82
N SER A 138 -8.35 -11.06 -6.09
CA SER A 138 -7.02 -10.86 -6.68
C SER A 138 -7.07 -10.25 -8.08
N ALA A 139 -8.15 -10.47 -8.82
CA ALA A 139 -8.35 -9.90 -10.16
C ALA A 139 -8.60 -8.38 -10.11
N LYS A 140 -9.06 -7.86 -8.98
CA LYS A 140 -9.31 -6.42 -8.77
C LYS A 140 -8.12 -5.67 -8.19
N VAL A 141 -7.10 -6.36 -7.67
CA VAL A 141 -5.93 -5.69 -7.11
C VAL A 141 -5.18 -4.94 -8.20
N PRO A 142 -5.08 -3.60 -8.13
CA PRO A 142 -4.41 -2.83 -9.16
C PRO A 142 -2.90 -3.07 -9.10
N LEU A 143 -2.27 -3.17 -10.27
CA LEU A 143 -0.84 -3.37 -10.42
C LEU A 143 -0.22 -2.24 -11.21
N LEU A 144 1.01 -1.89 -10.88
CA LEU A 144 1.81 -0.96 -11.67
C LEU A 144 2.20 -1.59 -13.02
N GLU A 145 2.35 -0.77 -14.03
CA GLU A 145 2.85 -1.20 -15.32
C GLU A 145 4.20 -1.90 -15.18
N GLY A 146 4.33 -3.10 -15.75
CA GLY A 146 5.53 -3.92 -15.68
C GLY A 146 5.70 -4.76 -14.41
N ALA A 147 4.85 -4.60 -13.39
CA ALA A 147 4.99 -5.34 -12.14
C ALA A 147 4.91 -6.86 -12.36
N MET A 148 3.94 -7.32 -13.19
CA MET A 148 3.81 -8.75 -13.50
C MET A 148 4.94 -9.27 -14.38
N ASP A 149 5.45 -8.44 -15.29
CA ASP A 149 6.61 -8.80 -16.12
C ASP A 149 7.84 -8.99 -15.24
N CYS A 150 8.02 -8.12 -14.22
CA CYS A 150 9.08 -8.25 -13.24
C CYS A 150 8.96 -9.55 -12.41
N VAL A 151 7.76 -9.91 -11.97
CA VAL A 151 7.52 -11.18 -11.26
C VAL A 151 7.89 -12.37 -12.14
N ARG A 152 7.40 -12.41 -13.40
CA ARG A 152 7.70 -13.49 -14.37
C ARG A 152 9.18 -13.59 -14.71
N ALA A 153 9.89 -12.47 -14.76
CA ALA A 153 11.33 -12.42 -14.98
C ALA A 153 12.15 -12.77 -13.73
N GLY A 154 11.51 -13.01 -12.58
CA GLY A 154 12.20 -13.39 -11.35
C GLY A 154 12.88 -12.21 -10.64
N PHE A 155 12.43 -10.97 -10.86
CA PHE A 155 12.92 -9.79 -10.12
C PHE A 155 12.26 -9.69 -8.74
N ILE A 156 12.51 -10.70 -7.91
CA ILE A 156 11.89 -10.84 -6.59
C ILE A 156 12.81 -10.24 -5.52
N PRO A 157 12.38 -9.17 -4.81
CA PRO A 157 13.14 -8.61 -3.70
C PRO A 157 13.18 -9.56 -2.50
N GLY A 158 14.27 -9.51 -1.71
CA GLY A 158 14.40 -10.32 -0.49
C GLY A 158 13.27 -10.07 0.51
N GLY A 159 12.82 -8.82 0.64
CA GLY A 159 11.69 -8.47 1.50
C GLY A 159 10.39 -9.18 1.13
N LEU A 160 10.12 -9.42 -0.17
CA LEU A 160 8.96 -10.18 -0.61
C LEU A 160 9.00 -11.63 -0.09
N LYS A 161 10.17 -12.28 -0.18
CA LYS A 161 10.33 -13.65 0.31
C LYS A 161 10.10 -13.74 1.81
N ASN A 162 10.66 -12.80 2.56
CA ASN A 162 10.48 -12.72 4.02
C ASN A 162 9.01 -12.47 4.40
N ASN A 163 8.33 -11.56 3.69
CA ASN A 163 6.90 -11.29 3.89
C ASN A 163 6.05 -12.53 3.64
N ARG A 164 6.36 -13.27 2.56
CA ARG A 164 5.67 -14.50 2.22
C ARG A 164 5.88 -15.58 3.28
N GLU A 165 7.11 -15.84 3.66
CA GLU A 165 7.45 -16.81 4.71
C GLU A 165 6.72 -16.50 6.03
N PHE A 166 6.61 -15.21 6.38
CA PHE A 166 5.96 -14.76 7.61
C PHE A 166 4.44 -14.90 7.61
N ALA A 167 3.76 -14.63 6.48
CA ALA A 167 2.31 -14.46 6.48
C ALA A 167 1.54 -15.50 5.65
N GLU A 168 2.19 -16.28 4.78
CA GLU A 168 1.51 -17.22 3.86
C GLU A 168 0.69 -18.28 4.58
N CYS A 169 1.12 -18.74 5.76
CA CYS A 169 0.39 -19.74 6.55
C CYS A 169 -1.01 -19.26 7.01
N LEU A 170 -1.30 -17.97 6.92
CA LEU A 170 -2.58 -17.37 7.27
C LEU A 170 -3.48 -17.10 6.06
N VAL A 171 -2.97 -17.38 4.84
CA VAL A 171 -3.65 -17.11 3.58
C VAL A 171 -4.18 -18.40 2.96
N GLY A 172 -5.44 -18.40 2.57
CA GLY A 172 -6.02 -19.44 1.72
C GLY A 172 -6.26 -18.89 0.32
N TYR A 173 -5.83 -19.64 -0.68
CA TYR A 173 -6.00 -19.28 -2.08
C TYR A 173 -7.02 -20.18 -2.76
N GLU A 174 -7.87 -19.60 -3.60
CA GLU A 174 -8.65 -20.41 -4.53
C GLU A 174 -7.75 -21.00 -5.64
N ALA A 175 -8.18 -22.12 -6.20
CA ALA A 175 -7.35 -22.89 -7.13
C ALA A 175 -7.00 -22.13 -8.43
N ASN A 176 -7.85 -21.19 -8.83
CA ASN A 176 -7.69 -20.35 -10.01
C ASN A 176 -6.74 -19.16 -9.83
N VAL A 177 -6.27 -18.87 -8.61
CA VAL A 177 -5.36 -17.74 -8.36
C VAL A 177 -3.94 -18.11 -8.84
N PRO A 178 -3.39 -17.43 -9.87
CA PRO A 178 -2.06 -17.74 -10.39
C PRO A 178 -0.96 -17.49 -9.37
N GLU A 179 0.13 -18.25 -9.47
CA GLU A 179 1.27 -18.14 -8.54
C GLU A 179 1.94 -16.76 -8.58
N GLU A 180 1.99 -16.14 -9.75
CA GLU A 180 2.52 -14.79 -9.92
C GLU A 180 1.69 -13.74 -9.18
N ILE A 181 0.37 -13.91 -9.16
CA ILE A 181 -0.53 -13.05 -8.38
C ILE A 181 -0.32 -13.31 -6.88
N ARG A 182 -0.27 -14.57 -6.44
CA ARG A 182 0.07 -14.89 -5.04
C ARG A 182 1.36 -14.22 -4.60
N THR A 183 2.36 -14.22 -5.48
CA THR A 183 3.67 -13.63 -5.23
C THR A 183 3.61 -12.11 -5.07
N ILE A 184 2.96 -11.39 -6.02
CA ILE A 184 2.93 -9.93 -6.01
C ILE A 184 2.19 -9.34 -4.80
N LEU A 185 1.25 -10.07 -4.20
CA LEU A 185 0.53 -9.63 -3.01
C LEU A 185 1.44 -9.45 -1.78
N PHE A 186 2.62 -10.06 -1.77
CA PHE A 186 3.65 -9.89 -0.73
C PHE A 186 4.72 -8.85 -1.09
N ASP A 187 4.64 -8.23 -2.28
CA ASP A 187 5.66 -7.28 -2.72
C ASP A 187 5.75 -6.08 -1.77
N PRO A 188 6.93 -5.79 -1.19
CA PRO A 188 7.10 -4.62 -0.33
C PRO A 188 6.88 -3.35 -1.15
N GLN A 189 6.04 -2.45 -0.64
CA GLN A 189 5.76 -1.19 -1.31
C GLN A 189 6.57 -0.06 -0.66
N THR A 190 7.15 0.80 -1.49
CA THR A 190 7.69 2.09 -1.08
C THR A 190 6.63 3.15 -1.33
N ALA A 191 6.21 3.86 -0.28
CA ALA A 191 5.16 4.87 -0.34
C ALA A 191 3.88 4.37 -1.05
N GLY A 192 3.42 3.18 -0.69
CA GLY A 192 2.23 2.56 -1.26
C GLY A 192 0.94 3.31 -0.92
N GLY A 193 -0.18 2.79 -1.38
CA GLY A 193 -1.49 3.37 -1.15
C GLY A 193 -2.07 3.07 0.23
N LEU A 194 -3.23 3.64 0.50
CA LEU A 194 -4.03 3.29 1.67
C LEU A 194 -4.87 2.05 1.38
N LEU A 195 -4.93 1.15 2.36
CA LEU A 195 -5.94 0.10 2.48
C LEU A 195 -6.98 0.59 3.49
N LEU A 196 -8.21 0.80 3.02
CA LEU A 196 -9.31 1.32 3.80
C LEU A 196 -10.38 0.24 3.99
N SER A 197 -10.89 0.09 5.22
CA SER A 197 -12.10 -0.67 5.54
C SER A 197 -13.24 0.32 5.71
N VAL A 198 -14.24 0.24 4.85
CA VAL A 198 -15.29 1.25 4.66
C VAL A 198 -16.65 0.60 4.71
N ALA A 199 -17.60 1.24 5.38
CA ALA A 199 -18.97 0.77 5.38
C ALA A 199 -19.47 0.51 3.95
N ARG A 200 -20.05 -0.65 3.71
CA ARG A 200 -20.45 -1.12 2.37
C ARG A 200 -21.36 -0.13 1.63
N SER A 201 -22.22 0.58 2.36
CA SER A 201 -23.09 1.62 1.81
C SER A 201 -22.35 2.78 1.17
N ASP A 202 -21.12 3.04 1.62
CA ASP A 202 -20.35 4.21 1.21
C ASP A 202 -19.24 3.86 0.19
N ALA A 203 -18.98 2.56 -0.04
CA ALA A 203 -17.86 2.08 -0.83
C ALA A 203 -17.83 2.63 -2.26
N ASP A 204 -18.91 2.44 -3.03
CA ASP A 204 -18.99 2.89 -4.43
C ASP A 204 -18.88 4.41 -4.54
N SER A 205 -19.50 5.14 -3.62
CA SER A 205 -19.45 6.60 -3.60
C SER A 205 -18.07 7.13 -3.21
N LEU A 206 -17.36 6.46 -2.28
CA LEU A 206 -15.98 6.80 -1.94
C LEU A 206 -15.03 6.49 -3.10
N VAL A 207 -15.12 5.31 -3.72
CA VAL A 207 -14.31 4.96 -4.90
C VAL A 207 -14.50 6.00 -6.01
N THR A 208 -15.76 6.38 -6.28
CA THR A 208 -16.07 7.41 -7.28
C THR A 208 -15.45 8.77 -6.90
N ALA A 209 -15.60 9.20 -5.64
CA ALA A 209 -15.06 10.46 -5.17
C ALA A 209 -13.50 10.49 -5.25
N LEU A 210 -12.84 9.39 -4.90
CA LEU A 210 -11.39 9.25 -5.01
C LEU A 210 -10.92 9.34 -6.46
N ASN A 211 -11.57 8.59 -7.36
CA ASN A 211 -11.23 8.61 -8.78
C ASN A 211 -11.45 9.99 -9.43
N ASN A 212 -12.48 10.72 -9.02
CA ASN A 212 -12.75 12.08 -9.52
C ASN A 212 -11.65 13.10 -9.16
N VAL A 213 -10.89 12.84 -8.10
CA VAL A 213 -9.73 13.69 -7.72
C VAL A 213 -8.40 13.10 -8.20
N GLY A 214 -8.43 12.06 -9.05
CA GLY A 214 -7.24 11.45 -9.64
C GLY A 214 -6.53 10.43 -8.73
N VAL A 215 -7.17 9.94 -7.69
CA VAL A 215 -6.69 8.82 -6.87
C VAL A 215 -7.23 7.51 -7.46
N PRO A 216 -6.39 6.59 -7.96
CA PRO A 216 -6.84 5.37 -8.64
C PRO A 216 -7.33 4.32 -7.62
N ALA A 217 -8.45 4.60 -6.99
CA ALA A 217 -9.02 3.73 -5.96
C ALA A 217 -9.85 2.60 -6.56
N VAL A 218 -9.73 1.42 -5.98
CA VAL A 218 -10.47 0.21 -6.38
C VAL A 218 -10.94 -0.53 -5.13
N GLU A 219 -12.19 -1.02 -5.16
CA GLU A 219 -12.66 -2.00 -4.19
C GLU A 219 -12.07 -3.36 -4.52
N ILE A 220 -11.24 -3.89 -3.61
CA ILE A 220 -10.47 -5.13 -3.81
C ILE A 220 -11.00 -6.30 -2.98
N GLY A 221 -12.04 -6.12 -2.17
CA GLY A 221 -12.52 -7.20 -1.32
C GLY A 221 -13.47 -6.73 -0.22
N GLU A 222 -13.65 -7.58 0.75
CA GLU A 222 -14.59 -7.37 1.84
C GLU A 222 -14.11 -7.97 3.16
N VAL A 223 -14.67 -7.48 4.26
CA VAL A 223 -14.43 -7.97 5.61
C VAL A 223 -15.45 -9.04 5.98
N LEU A 224 -14.97 -10.19 6.44
CA LEU A 224 -15.77 -11.36 6.80
C LEU A 224 -15.75 -11.60 8.32
N PRO A 225 -16.72 -12.34 8.87
CA PRO A 225 -16.62 -12.86 10.21
C PRO A 225 -15.30 -13.62 10.42
N GLN A 226 -14.74 -13.53 11.63
CA GLN A 226 -13.48 -14.21 11.95
C GLN A 226 -13.56 -15.71 11.64
N GLY A 227 -12.55 -16.21 10.92
CA GLY A 227 -12.48 -17.62 10.50
C GLY A 227 -11.07 -18.02 10.10
N LYS A 228 -10.97 -19.21 9.51
CA LYS A 228 -9.73 -19.72 8.90
C LYS A 228 -9.99 -20.04 7.43
N PRO A 229 -9.12 -19.62 6.53
CA PRO A 229 -7.92 -18.82 6.76
C PRO A 229 -8.26 -17.39 7.20
N LEU A 230 -7.27 -16.67 7.77
CA LEU A 230 -7.45 -15.27 8.17
C LEU A 230 -7.68 -14.36 6.96
N ILE A 231 -6.97 -14.64 5.86
CA ILE A 231 -7.15 -13.97 4.57
C ILE A 231 -7.49 -15.02 3.52
N ARG A 232 -8.57 -14.79 2.79
CA ARG A 232 -8.97 -15.60 1.63
C ARG A 232 -8.73 -14.78 0.36
N VAL A 233 -7.92 -15.31 -0.55
CA VAL A 233 -7.66 -14.73 -1.87
C VAL A 233 -8.41 -15.54 -2.93
N VAL A 234 -9.26 -14.85 -3.69
CA VAL A 234 -10.12 -15.46 -4.72
C VAL A 234 -9.78 -14.91 -6.10
#